data_30583e4715393ee08c69f1c6501915ac
#
_entry.id   30583e4715393ee08c69f1c6501915ac
#
_cell.length_a   1.000
_cell.length_b   1.000
_cell.length_c   1.000
_cell.angle_alpha   90.00
_cell.angle_beta   90.00
_cell.angle_gamma   90.00
#
_symmetry.space_group_name_H-M   'P 1'
#
loop_
_entity.id
_entity.type
_entity.pdbx_description
1 polymer ?
#
loop_
_entity_poly.entity_id
_entity_poly.type
_entity_poly.pdbx_seq_one_letter_code
_entity_poly.pdbx_strand_id
1 'polypeptide(L)'
;MNTLQKGFTLIELMIVIAIVGILAAVALPAYQDYTARAQVSEAILLAEGQKSAVTEYYLNHGIWPKDNDSAGVASSPTDIKGKYVQKVEVNNGVVTATMASSNVNKEIKDKRLSLWARRENGSVKWFCGQPVKRDDGKAKAGNDDVAKDDAAGKKIDTKHLPSTCRDTSSAVAFKKISPHRALPE
;
A
#
# COMPACT_ATOMS: atom_id res chain seq x y z
N MET A 1 24.98 -62.12 7.89
CA MET A 1 23.96 -61.30 8.56
C MET A 1 23.03 -60.70 7.50
N ASN A 2 21.84 -61.24 7.38
CA ASN A 2 20.87 -60.69 6.43
C ASN A 2 20.19 -59.47 7.08
N THR A 3 20.58 -58.29 6.69
CA THR A 3 19.82 -57.07 7.02
C THR A 3 18.52 -57.14 6.24
N LEU A 4 17.42 -57.44 6.94
CA LEU A 4 16.05 -57.33 6.37
C LEU A 4 15.78 -55.89 6.05
N GLN A 5 16.03 -55.53 4.81
CA GLN A 5 15.67 -54.24 4.27
C GLN A 5 14.14 -54.24 4.10
N LYS A 6 13.44 -53.67 5.09
CA LYS A 6 12.00 -53.49 5.03
C LYS A 6 11.73 -52.37 4.00
N GLY A 7 11.25 -52.77 2.82
CA GLY A 7 10.79 -51.86 1.79
C GLY A 7 9.47 -51.21 2.23
N PHE A 8 9.24 -49.94 1.82
CA PHE A 8 7.95 -49.31 1.96
C PHE A 8 6.87 -50.04 1.18
N THR A 9 5.71 -50.24 1.80
CA THR A 9 4.54 -50.78 1.07
C THR A 9 3.92 -49.69 0.18
N LEU A 10 3.32 -50.10 -0.93
CA LEU A 10 2.64 -49.18 -1.85
C LEU A 10 1.54 -48.33 -1.13
N ILE A 11 0.81 -48.99 -0.22
CA ILE A 11 -0.27 -48.32 0.54
C ILE A 11 0.27 -47.29 1.52
N GLU A 12 1.41 -47.53 2.17
CA GLU A 12 2.06 -46.54 3.03
C GLU A 12 2.44 -45.25 2.26
N LEU A 13 2.98 -45.42 1.06
CA LEU A 13 3.32 -44.29 0.20
C LEU A 13 2.05 -43.54 -0.26
N MET A 14 0.98 -44.26 -0.64
CA MET A 14 -0.27 -43.66 -1.06
C MET A 14 -0.93 -42.83 0.06
N ILE A 15 -0.93 -43.31 1.30
CA ILE A 15 -1.46 -42.56 2.45
C ILE A 15 -0.65 -41.29 2.68
N VAL A 16 0.68 -41.35 2.60
CA VAL A 16 1.56 -40.20 2.81
C VAL A 16 1.29 -39.10 1.77
N ILE A 17 1.25 -39.45 0.49
CA ILE A 17 0.98 -38.45 -0.55
C ILE A 17 -0.45 -37.87 -0.46
N ALA A 18 -1.42 -38.65 -0.04
CA ALA A 18 -2.78 -38.15 0.20
C ALA A 18 -2.82 -37.13 1.34
N ILE A 19 -2.17 -37.41 2.46
CA ILE A 19 -2.10 -36.48 3.60
C ILE A 19 -1.33 -35.20 3.22
N VAL A 20 -0.17 -35.34 2.55
CA VAL A 20 0.61 -34.18 2.07
C VAL A 20 -0.21 -33.34 1.09
N GLY A 21 -0.98 -33.95 0.20
CA GLY A 21 -1.86 -33.25 -0.73
C GLY A 21 -2.93 -32.40 -0.02
N ILE A 22 -3.56 -32.96 1.02
CA ILE A 22 -4.56 -32.23 1.82
C ILE A 22 -3.91 -31.06 2.57
N LEU A 23 -2.76 -31.29 3.22
CA LEU A 23 -2.05 -30.23 3.94
C LEU A 23 -1.58 -29.10 2.99
N ALA A 24 -1.08 -29.45 1.81
CA ALA A 24 -0.67 -28.48 0.81
C ALA A 24 -1.84 -27.63 0.31
N ALA A 25 -3.02 -28.23 0.12
CA ALA A 25 -4.22 -27.50 -0.34
C ALA A 25 -4.64 -26.39 0.63
N VAL A 26 -4.42 -26.55 1.92
CA VAL A 26 -4.71 -25.54 2.95
C VAL A 26 -3.57 -24.55 3.13
N ALA A 27 -2.33 -25.02 3.08
CA ALA A 27 -1.15 -24.19 3.35
C ALA A 27 -0.80 -23.22 2.21
N LEU A 28 -0.96 -23.62 0.96
CA LEU A 28 -0.56 -22.82 -0.20
C LEU A 28 -1.29 -21.47 -0.31
N PRO A 29 -2.62 -21.35 -0.16
CA PRO A 29 -3.31 -20.07 -0.21
C PRO A 29 -2.83 -19.11 0.90
N ALA A 30 -2.68 -19.60 2.12
CA ALA A 30 -2.21 -18.80 3.25
C ALA A 30 -0.78 -18.29 3.02
N TYR A 31 0.10 -19.11 2.47
CA TYR A 31 1.47 -18.73 2.12
C TYR A 31 1.50 -17.66 1.02
N GLN A 32 0.64 -17.76 0.01
CA GLN A 32 0.55 -16.76 -1.06
C GLN A 32 0.10 -15.40 -0.54
N ASP A 33 -0.89 -15.33 0.35
CA ASP A 33 -1.33 -14.08 0.96
C ASP A 33 -0.25 -13.45 1.84
N TYR A 34 0.46 -14.26 2.62
CA TYR A 34 1.59 -13.80 3.42
C TYR A 34 2.71 -13.22 2.55
N THR A 35 3.07 -13.92 1.48
CA THR A 35 4.09 -13.46 0.53
C THR A 35 3.67 -12.17 -0.17
N ALA A 36 2.41 -12.05 -0.59
CA ALA A 36 1.89 -10.83 -1.19
C ALA A 36 2.00 -9.64 -0.22
N ARG A 37 1.64 -9.81 1.05
CA ARG A 37 1.79 -8.75 2.08
C ARG A 37 3.24 -8.35 2.30
N ALA A 38 4.17 -9.31 2.30
CA ALA A 38 5.59 -9.02 2.43
C ALA A 38 6.11 -8.19 1.24
N GLN A 39 5.67 -8.51 0.03
CA GLN A 39 6.04 -7.74 -1.17
C GLN A 39 5.41 -6.33 -1.16
N VAL A 40 4.17 -6.19 -0.71
CA VAL A 40 3.50 -4.89 -0.57
C VAL A 40 4.19 -4.01 0.47
N SER A 41 4.79 -4.59 1.50
CA SER A 41 5.53 -3.82 2.51
C SER A 41 6.72 -3.06 1.92
N GLU A 42 7.37 -3.58 0.87
CA GLU A 42 8.41 -2.85 0.14
C GLU A 42 7.83 -1.60 -0.55
N ALA A 43 6.66 -1.72 -1.16
CA ALA A 43 6.00 -0.58 -1.80
C ALA A 43 5.62 0.52 -0.80
N ILE A 44 5.15 0.13 0.38
CA ILE A 44 4.85 1.06 1.46
C ILE A 44 6.14 1.77 1.89
N LEU A 45 7.22 1.05 2.11
CA LEU A 45 8.51 1.60 2.55
C LEU A 45 9.08 2.62 1.54
N LEU A 46 9.04 2.29 0.24
CA LEU A 46 9.49 3.21 -0.81
C LEU A 46 8.61 4.45 -0.91
N ALA A 47 7.30 4.30 -0.76
CA ALA A 47 6.39 5.44 -0.73
C ALA A 47 6.59 6.31 0.53
N GLU A 48 6.86 5.70 1.68
CA GLU A 48 7.17 6.40 2.93
C GLU A 48 8.42 7.27 2.84
N GLY A 49 9.41 6.84 2.07
CA GLY A 49 10.61 7.63 1.80
C GLY A 49 10.32 9.01 1.18
N GLN A 50 9.17 9.19 0.54
CA GLN A 50 8.79 10.44 -0.11
C GLN A 50 7.99 11.40 0.81
N LYS A 51 7.55 10.94 1.99
CA LYS A 51 6.70 11.73 2.90
C LYS A 51 7.34 13.04 3.34
N SER A 52 8.63 13.02 3.67
CA SER A 52 9.34 14.21 4.16
C SER A 52 9.38 15.31 3.11
N ALA A 53 9.73 14.98 1.88
CA ALA A 53 9.80 15.92 0.77
C ALA A 53 8.44 16.55 0.44
N VAL A 54 7.40 15.74 0.37
CA VAL A 54 6.01 16.22 0.15
C VAL A 54 5.55 17.11 1.32
N THR A 55 5.87 16.75 2.55
CA THR A 55 5.53 17.52 3.75
C THR A 55 6.26 18.87 3.75
N GLU A 56 7.55 18.86 3.48
CA GLU A 56 8.38 20.07 3.44
C GLU A 56 7.86 21.04 2.37
N TYR A 57 7.58 20.55 1.18
CA TYR A 57 7.00 21.38 0.11
C TYR A 57 5.69 22.02 0.55
N TYR A 58 4.77 21.24 1.12
CA TYR A 58 3.49 21.74 1.58
C TYR A 58 3.62 22.80 2.68
N LEU A 59 4.48 22.57 3.67
CA LEU A 59 4.68 23.52 4.77
C LEU A 59 5.29 24.85 4.30
N ASN A 60 6.14 24.81 3.26
CA ASN A 60 6.78 26.00 2.72
C ASN A 60 5.90 26.78 1.73
N HIS A 61 5.06 26.08 0.96
CA HIS A 61 4.27 26.69 -0.15
C HIS A 61 2.77 26.79 0.15
N GLY A 62 2.26 26.04 1.13
CA GLY A 62 0.82 25.99 1.43
C GLY A 62 -0.03 25.25 0.39
N ILE A 63 0.61 24.65 -0.62
CA ILE A 63 -0.02 23.89 -1.71
C ILE A 63 0.63 22.52 -1.82
N TRP A 64 -0.06 21.54 -2.41
CA TRP A 64 0.49 20.22 -2.60
C TRP A 64 1.39 20.15 -3.84
N PRO A 65 2.55 19.47 -3.79
CA PRO A 65 3.43 19.33 -4.95
C PRO A 65 2.72 18.59 -6.07
N LYS A 66 2.86 19.11 -7.29
CA LYS A 66 2.19 18.57 -8.47
C LYS A 66 2.72 17.18 -8.87
N ASP A 67 4.04 17.02 -8.84
CA ASP A 67 4.76 15.85 -9.34
C ASP A 67 6.03 15.59 -8.53
N ASN A 68 6.79 14.57 -8.92
CA ASN A 68 8.04 14.20 -8.26
C ASN A 68 9.06 15.35 -8.27
N ASP A 69 9.18 16.06 -9.38
CA ASP A 69 10.15 17.15 -9.54
C ASP A 69 9.83 18.30 -8.59
N SER A 70 8.58 18.73 -8.56
CA SER A 70 8.11 19.77 -7.62
C SER A 70 8.31 19.35 -6.17
N ALA A 71 8.10 18.08 -5.84
CA ALA A 71 8.32 17.56 -4.49
C ALA A 71 9.81 17.49 -4.09
N GLY A 72 10.73 17.67 -5.03
CA GLY A 72 12.17 17.55 -4.78
C GLY A 72 12.66 16.11 -4.61
N VAL A 73 11.96 15.14 -5.19
CA VAL A 73 12.37 13.74 -5.25
C VAL A 73 12.82 13.37 -6.66
N ALA A 74 13.26 12.12 -6.90
CA ALA A 74 13.69 11.69 -8.22
C ALA A 74 12.62 12.02 -9.28
N SER A 75 12.94 12.86 -10.25
CA SER A 75 12.00 13.43 -11.23
C SER A 75 11.29 12.35 -12.05
N SER A 76 11.99 11.26 -12.37
CA SER A 76 11.37 10.09 -13.00
C SER A 76 10.82 9.14 -11.93
N PRO A 77 9.51 8.86 -11.91
CA PRO A 77 8.94 7.91 -10.97
C PRO A 77 9.57 6.52 -11.03
N THR A 78 10.08 6.10 -12.18
CA THR A 78 10.73 4.79 -12.39
C THR A 78 12.14 4.71 -11.81
N ASP A 79 12.72 5.83 -11.36
CA ASP A 79 13.99 5.84 -10.65
C ASP A 79 13.80 5.44 -9.16
N ILE A 80 12.58 5.61 -8.65
CA ILE A 80 12.18 5.13 -7.33
C ILE A 80 11.55 3.75 -7.51
N LYS A 81 12.37 2.72 -7.51
CA LYS A 81 11.97 1.32 -7.75
C LYS A 81 12.62 0.37 -6.75
N GLY A 82 12.05 -0.81 -6.64
CA GLY A 82 12.56 -1.90 -5.81
C GLY A 82 12.50 -3.24 -6.54
N LYS A 83 12.65 -4.31 -5.79
CA LYS A 83 12.55 -5.67 -6.33
C LYS A 83 11.13 -5.99 -6.80
N TYR A 84 10.14 -5.52 -6.04
CA TYR A 84 8.71 -5.79 -6.26
C TYR A 84 7.90 -4.54 -6.65
N VAL A 85 8.57 -3.40 -6.80
CA VAL A 85 7.97 -2.10 -7.11
C VAL A 85 8.60 -1.54 -8.39
N GLN A 86 7.75 -1.19 -9.36
CA GLN A 86 8.25 -0.64 -10.62
C GLN A 86 8.42 0.87 -10.60
N LYS A 87 7.62 1.58 -9.82
CA LYS A 87 7.70 3.05 -9.69
C LYS A 87 7.01 3.57 -8.44
N VAL A 88 7.46 4.75 -8.00
CA VAL A 88 6.75 5.57 -7.02
C VAL A 88 6.56 6.97 -7.58
N GLU A 89 5.34 7.44 -7.59
CA GLU A 89 4.91 8.68 -8.24
C GLU A 89 4.24 9.60 -7.22
N VAL A 90 4.67 10.85 -7.19
CA VAL A 90 3.97 11.93 -6.50
C VAL A 90 3.04 12.61 -7.49
N ASN A 91 1.79 12.74 -7.14
CA ASN A 91 0.80 13.47 -7.94
C ASN A 91 -0.12 14.26 -7.01
N ASN A 92 -0.09 15.59 -7.11
CA ASN A 92 -0.89 16.49 -6.26
C ASN A 92 -0.76 16.16 -4.75
N GLY A 93 0.47 15.85 -4.31
CA GLY A 93 0.78 15.50 -2.92
C GLY A 93 0.28 14.13 -2.48
N VAL A 94 -0.17 13.29 -3.41
CA VAL A 94 -0.45 11.87 -3.17
C VAL A 94 0.74 11.06 -3.68
N VAL A 95 1.29 10.21 -2.83
CA VAL A 95 2.39 9.31 -3.17
C VAL A 95 1.82 7.95 -3.53
N THR A 96 1.98 7.52 -4.76
CA THR A 96 1.44 6.25 -5.25
C THR A 96 2.56 5.30 -5.66
N ALA A 97 2.63 4.14 -5.04
CA ALA A 97 3.52 3.06 -5.42
C ALA A 97 2.79 2.06 -6.32
N THR A 98 3.45 1.65 -7.40
CA THR A 98 2.95 0.65 -8.34
C THR A 98 3.81 -0.60 -8.26
N MET A 99 3.17 -1.74 -8.04
CA MET A 99 3.84 -3.04 -7.99
C MET A 99 4.42 -3.42 -9.36
N ALA A 100 5.45 -4.24 -9.36
CA ALA A 100 6.09 -4.71 -10.59
C ALA A 100 5.15 -5.59 -11.43
N SER A 101 5.45 -5.66 -12.74
CA SER A 101 4.70 -6.49 -13.71
C SER A 101 5.17 -7.95 -13.73
N SER A 102 6.30 -8.26 -13.10
CA SER A 102 6.92 -9.60 -13.05
C SER A 102 7.56 -9.85 -11.69
N ASN A 103 7.81 -11.11 -11.38
CA ASN A 103 8.44 -11.56 -10.13
C ASN A 103 7.70 -11.14 -8.84
N VAL A 104 6.40 -10.90 -8.93
CA VAL A 104 5.51 -10.60 -7.82
C VAL A 104 4.34 -11.58 -7.79
N ASN A 105 3.66 -11.65 -6.65
CA ASN A 105 2.43 -12.43 -6.53
C ASN A 105 1.41 -11.94 -7.59
N LYS A 106 0.72 -12.90 -8.22
CA LYS A 106 -0.22 -12.62 -9.34
C LYS A 106 -1.35 -11.65 -8.95
N GLU A 107 -1.79 -11.70 -7.69
CA GLU A 107 -2.91 -10.88 -7.21
C GLU A 107 -2.54 -9.41 -6.97
N ILE A 108 -1.24 -9.09 -6.88
CA ILE A 108 -0.76 -7.71 -6.69
C ILE A 108 -0.03 -7.13 -7.90
N LYS A 109 0.14 -7.91 -8.96
CA LYS A 109 0.82 -7.51 -10.19
C LYS A 109 0.19 -6.24 -10.78
N ASP A 110 1.02 -5.23 -11.12
CA ASP A 110 0.61 -3.93 -11.69
C ASP A 110 -0.41 -3.15 -10.83
N LYS A 111 -0.66 -3.59 -9.61
CA LYS A 111 -1.58 -2.91 -8.70
C LYS A 111 -0.89 -1.81 -7.90
N ARG A 112 -1.69 -0.91 -7.36
CA ARG A 112 -1.23 0.31 -6.70
C ARG A 112 -1.76 0.42 -5.28
N LEU A 113 -0.99 1.13 -4.45
CA LEU A 113 -1.42 1.68 -3.17
C LEU A 113 -1.02 3.16 -3.12
N SER A 114 -1.63 3.92 -2.24
CA SER A 114 -1.29 5.34 -2.07
C SER A 114 -1.12 5.73 -0.61
N LEU A 115 -0.22 6.69 -0.40
CA LEU A 115 -0.07 7.44 0.82
C LEU A 115 -0.49 8.88 0.53
N TRP A 116 -1.25 9.48 1.45
CA TRP A 116 -1.68 10.87 1.33
C TRP A 116 -1.68 11.56 2.67
N ALA A 117 -1.47 12.86 2.66
CA ALA A 117 -1.45 13.66 3.87
C ALA A 117 -2.67 14.58 3.96
N ARG A 118 -3.05 14.89 5.19
CA ARG A 118 -4.01 15.92 5.54
C ARG A 118 -3.39 16.87 6.54
N ARG A 119 -3.78 18.13 6.44
CA ARG A 119 -3.33 19.16 7.37
C ARG A 119 -3.84 18.87 8.78
N GLU A 120 -2.94 19.04 9.73
CA GLU A 120 -3.22 19.00 11.15
C GLU A 120 -2.47 20.18 11.79
N ASN A 121 -2.98 20.75 12.89
CA ASN A 121 -2.47 21.97 13.54
C ASN A 121 -0.92 22.12 13.51
N GLY A 122 -0.41 22.86 12.52
CA GLY A 122 1.04 23.12 12.35
C GLY A 122 1.84 21.96 11.72
N SER A 123 1.17 20.87 11.30
CA SER A 123 1.81 19.68 10.71
C SER A 123 0.90 19.02 9.69
N VAL A 124 1.26 17.83 9.24
CA VAL A 124 0.44 16.98 8.41
C VAL A 124 0.34 15.58 9.01
N LYS A 125 -0.82 14.96 8.86
CA LYS A 125 -1.05 13.55 9.20
C LYS A 125 -1.11 12.73 7.94
N TRP A 126 -0.35 11.63 7.93
CA TRP A 126 -0.28 10.71 6.81
C TRP A 126 -1.25 9.53 6.96
N PHE A 127 -1.81 9.11 5.85
CA PHE A 127 -2.68 7.96 5.69
C PHE A 127 -2.10 7.03 4.63
N CYS A 128 -2.43 5.75 4.74
CA CYS A 128 -1.98 4.72 3.82
C CYS A 128 -3.13 3.77 3.51
N GLY A 129 -3.34 3.48 2.23
CA GLY A 129 -4.42 2.57 1.84
C GLY A 129 -4.48 2.32 0.33
N GLN A 130 -5.67 1.94 -0.11
CA GLN A 130 -5.95 1.77 -1.53
C GLN A 130 -5.77 3.08 -2.30
N PRO A 131 -5.54 3.04 -3.62
CA PRO A 131 -5.24 4.23 -4.40
C PRO A 131 -6.27 5.35 -4.25
N VAL A 132 -5.75 6.55 -4.05
CA VAL A 132 -6.53 7.80 -4.02
C VAL A 132 -5.93 8.82 -4.99
N LYS A 133 -6.72 9.82 -5.34
CA LYS A 133 -6.29 10.96 -6.15
C LYS A 133 -6.75 12.27 -5.53
N ARG A 134 -6.00 13.33 -5.74
CA ARG A 134 -6.37 14.71 -5.41
C ARG A 134 -6.43 15.50 -6.70
N ASP A 135 -7.52 16.26 -6.89
CA ASP A 135 -7.69 17.08 -8.08
C ASP A 135 -6.72 18.26 -8.07
N ASP A 136 -6.29 18.70 -9.27
CA ASP A 136 -5.34 19.82 -9.44
C ASP A 136 -5.82 21.10 -8.77
N GLY A 137 -7.10 21.42 -8.89
CA GLY A 137 -7.69 22.60 -8.24
C GLY A 137 -7.61 22.52 -6.72
N LYS A 138 -7.85 21.35 -6.15
CA LYS A 138 -7.72 21.13 -4.70
C LYS A 138 -6.26 21.20 -4.26
N ALA A 139 -5.35 20.61 -5.01
CA ALA A 139 -3.94 20.65 -4.70
C ALA A 139 -3.38 22.08 -4.69
N LYS A 140 -3.71 22.88 -5.68
CA LYS A 140 -3.33 24.31 -5.80
C LYS A 140 -3.97 25.18 -4.73
N ALA A 141 -5.11 24.78 -4.21
CA ALA A 141 -5.78 25.48 -3.09
C ALA A 141 -5.28 25.00 -1.71
N GLY A 142 -4.31 24.07 -1.66
CA GLY A 142 -3.86 23.46 -0.40
C GLY A 142 -4.94 22.64 0.31
N ASN A 143 -5.97 22.18 -0.44
CA ASN A 143 -7.04 21.39 0.11
C ASN A 143 -6.61 19.94 0.32
N ASP A 144 -7.03 19.35 1.44
CA ASP A 144 -6.60 18.04 1.90
C ASP A 144 -7.44 16.88 1.34
N ASP A 145 -8.57 17.18 0.69
CA ASP A 145 -9.49 16.16 0.24
C ASP A 145 -8.92 15.29 -0.88
N VAL A 146 -9.12 14.01 -0.75
CA VAL A 146 -8.82 12.99 -1.76
C VAL A 146 -10.06 12.19 -2.09
N ALA A 147 -10.15 11.70 -3.32
CA ALA A 147 -11.16 10.77 -3.77
C ALA A 147 -10.53 9.41 -4.04
N LYS A 148 -11.35 8.35 -4.06
CA LYS A 148 -10.88 7.03 -4.51
C LYS A 148 -10.38 7.12 -5.95
N ASP A 149 -9.27 6.45 -6.23
CA ASP A 149 -8.82 6.22 -7.59
C ASP A 149 -9.28 4.82 -8.04
N ASP A 150 -10.48 4.78 -8.62
CA ASP A 150 -11.13 3.54 -9.03
C ASP A 150 -10.69 3.07 -10.43
N ALA A 151 -9.46 3.34 -10.86
CA ALA A 151 -8.93 2.78 -12.08
C ALA A 151 -9.07 1.25 -12.05
N ALA A 152 -9.88 0.72 -12.97
CA ALA A 152 -10.32 -0.66 -12.98
C ALA A 152 -9.15 -1.65 -12.86
N GLY A 153 -9.22 -2.55 -11.89
CA GLY A 153 -8.22 -3.60 -11.66
C GLY A 153 -6.85 -3.13 -11.14
N LYS A 154 -6.64 -1.84 -10.88
CA LYS A 154 -5.33 -1.29 -10.48
C LYS A 154 -5.15 -1.13 -8.98
N LYS A 155 -6.15 -1.36 -8.15
CA LYS A 155 -6.03 -1.25 -6.68
C LYS A 155 -5.59 -2.57 -6.05
N ILE A 156 -4.68 -2.50 -5.09
CA ILE A 156 -4.34 -3.65 -4.23
C ILE A 156 -5.55 -4.00 -3.38
N ASP A 157 -5.87 -5.28 -3.30
CA ASP A 157 -6.94 -5.77 -2.43
C ASP A 157 -6.57 -5.53 -0.96
N THR A 158 -7.55 -5.15 -0.15
CA THR A 158 -7.37 -4.87 1.28
C THR A 158 -6.78 -6.05 2.05
N LYS A 159 -7.07 -7.29 1.64
CA LYS A 159 -6.49 -8.50 2.25
C LYS A 159 -4.95 -8.55 2.15
N HIS A 160 -4.36 -7.92 1.13
CA HIS A 160 -2.92 -7.85 0.91
C HIS A 160 -2.26 -6.62 1.55
N LEU A 161 -3.04 -5.67 2.07
CA LEU A 161 -2.52 -4.52 2.80
C LEU A 161 -2.30 -4.88 4.28
N PRO A 162 -1.17 -4.48 4.87
CA PRO A 162 -0.98 -4.54 6.32
C PRO A 162 -2.09 -3.77 7.06
N SER A 163 -2.35 -4.13 8.31
CA SER A 163 -3.37 -3.45 9.13
C SER A 163 -3.13 -1.94 9.29
N THR A 164 -1.86 -1.52 9.24
CA THR A 164 -1.44 -0.12 9.32
C THR A 164 -1.66 0.66 8.02
N CYS A 165 -2.01 0.00 6.92
CA CYS A 165 -2.21 0.60 5.61
C CYS A 165 -3.58 0.24 5.01
N ARG A 166 -4.66 0.50 5.77
CA ARG A 166 -6.05 0.23 5.36
C ARG A 166 -6.95 1.45 5.52
N ASP A 167 -6.37 2.64 5.50
CA ASP A 167 -7.12 3.88 5.60
C ASP A 167 -7.99 4.07 4.35
N THR A 168 -9.15 4.67 4.54
CA THR A 168 -10.07 5.00 3.45
C THR A 168 -9.92 6.47 3.05
N SER A 169 -10.28 6.82 1.81
CA SER A 169 -10.28 8.21 1.32
C SER A 169 -11.15 9.16 2.16
N SER A 170 -12.16 8.61 2.84
CA SER A 170 -13.03 9.31 3.79
C SER A 170 -12.51 9.32 5.22
N ALA A 171 -11.32 8.73 5.50
CA ALA A 171 -10.70 8.80 6.81
C ALA A 171 -10.54 10.27 7.20
N VAL A 172 -11.32 10.72 8.17
CA VAL A 172 -11.46 12.12 8.55
C VAL A 172 -10.24 12.50 9.38
N ALA A 173 -9.45 13.47 8.93
CA ALA A 173 -8.70 14.28 9.86
C ALA A 173 -9.70 14.84 10.88
N PHE A 174 -9.38 14.73 12.15
CA PHE A 174 -10.21 15.11 13.30
C PHE A 174 -11.33 16.09 12.99
N LYS A 175 -12.58 15.67 13.21
CA LYS A 175 -13.75 16.54 13.20
C LYS A 175 -13.43 17.72 14.11
N LYS A 176 -13.30 18.91 13.52
CA LYS A 176 -13.19 20.17 14.25
C LYS A 176 -14.33 20.19 15.26
N ILE A 177 -14.03 19.92 16.54
CA ILE A 177 -14.99 20.13 17.62
C ILE A 177 -15.23 21.63 17.61
N SER A 178 -16.38 22.02 17.10
CA SER A 178 -16.84 23.41 17.14
C SER A 178 -17.01 23.81 18.61
N PRO A 179 -16.25 24.76 19.14
CA PRO A 179 -16.44 25.23 20.51
C PRO A 179 -17.53 26.28 20.50
N HIS A 180 -18.79 25.91 20.31
CA HIS A 180 -19.92 26.75 20.64
C HIS A 180 -21.18 25.90 20.76
N ARG A 181 -21.34 25.31 21.92
CA ARG A 181 -22.68 25.18 22.47
C ARG A 181 -22.67 26.04 23.73
N ALA A 182 -23.10 27.30 23.57
CA ALA A 182 -23.49 28.12 24.69
C ALA A 182 -24.60 27.36 25.46
N LEU A 183 -24.39 27.22 26.76
CA LEU A 183 -25.44 26.75 27.67
C LEU A 183 -26.56 27.79 27.67
N PRO A 184 -27.84 27.41 27.62
CA PRO A 184 -28.91 28.33 27.91
C PRO A 184 -28.93 28.63 29.43
N GLU A 185 -29.09 29.88 29.78
CA GLU A 185 -29.39 30.35 31.13
C GLU A 185 -30.69 29.77 31.67
#